data_815d44b87762ca203c7633a76107ea88
#
_entry.id   815d44b87762ca203c7633a76107ea88
#
_cell.length_a   1.000
_cell.length_b   1.000
_cell.length_c   1.000
_cell.angle_alpha   90.00
_cell.angle_beta   90.00
_cell.angle_gamma   90.00
#
_symmetry.space_group_name_H-M   'P 1'
#
loop_
_entity.id
_entity.type
_entity.pdbx_description
1 polymer ?
#
loop_
_entity_poly.entity_id
_entity_poly.type
_entity_poly.pdbx_seq_one_letter_code
_entity_poly.pdbx_strand_id
1 'polypeptide(L)'
;MSFYTSLNGLKNAQTELSVIANNLANAETTGFKKSRINFSDLVSGSASSNPKLIKGLGSTVLSIDQNFALGPVQQTGSSLDLAINGDGFFTTVSALSGKTFYTRNGNFSMDGAGFVLDNAGNRLQVLPVDAAGNVTGTTPIDAQAPLTNAAGSDFLGVNVKADGSMIASYADGTTQSIGVIALASFVAPSGLLQTGGQNWQATGISGSATYNQPGTSRFGTILSGSLEQSNVDIAEEMVGLITAQRYFQANAKAIDTATQLSQTIINLRT
;
A
#
# COMPACT_ATOMS: atom_id res chain seq x y z
N MET A 1 23.12 -29.26 -14.43
CA MET A 1 22.83 -28.43 -13.23
C MET A 1 22.87 -26.93 -13.55
N SER A 2 23.82 -26.43 -14.32
CA SER A 2 23.85 -25.01 -14.72
C SER A 2 22.58 -24.52 -15.42
N PHE A 3 21.95 -25.37 -16.24
CA PHE A 3 20.70 -25.04 -16.93
C PHE A 3 19.54 -24.66 -15.96
N TYR A 4 19.30 -25.47 -14.93
CA TYR A 4 18.24 -25.18 -13.95
C TYR A 4 18.54 -23.95 -13.09
N THR A 5 19.78 -23.73 -12.74
CA THR A 5 20.20 -22.52 -12.00
C THR A 5 19.98 -21.26 -12.85
N SER A 6 20.36 -21.29 -14.14
CA SER A 6 20.11 -20.18 -15.06
C SER A 6 18.63 -19.99 -15.36
N LEU A 7 17.83 -21.08 -15.42
CA LEU A 7 16.38 -21.00 -15.59
C LEU A 7 15.71 -20.31 -14.38
N ASN A 8 16.14 -20.66 -13.16
CA ASN A 8 15.65 -19.99 -11.95
C ASN A 8 16.06 -18.50 -11.95
N GLY A 9 17.30 -18.19 -12.32
CA GLY A 9 17.77 -16.81 -12.47
C GLY A 9 16.96 -16.02 -13.50
N LEU A 10 16.60 -16.64 -14.63
CA LEU A 10 15.77 -16.02 -15.67
C LEU A 10 14.35 -15.74 -15.16
N LYS A 11 13.71 -16.68 -14.45
CA LYS A 11 12.40 -16.48 -13.84
C LYS A 11 12.42 -15.38 -12.78
N ASN A 12 13.47 -15.34 -11.96
CA ASN A 12 13.64 -14.29 -10.95
C ASN A 12 13.79 -12.90 -11.59
N ALA A 13 14.63 -12.78 -12.63
CA ALA A 13 14.77 -11.53 -13.38
C ALA A 13 13.47 -11.10 -14.07
N GLN A 14 12.68 -12.05 -14.57
CA GLN A 14 11.35 -11.75 -15.14
C GLN A 14 10.38 -11.23 -14.09
N THR A 15 10.36 -11.82 -12.90
CA THR A 15 9.51 -11.32 -11.79
C THR A 15 9.96 -9.94 -11.33
N GLU A 16 11.28 -9.70 -11.24
CA GLU A 16 11.85 -8.40 -10.90
C GLU A 16 11.45 -7.34 -11.92
N LEU A 17 11.57 -7.63 -13.23
CA LEU A 17 11.11 -6.75 -14.30
C LEU A 17 9.62 -6.40 -14.16
N SER A 18 8.79 -7.39 -13.83
CA SER A 18 7.35 -7.18 -13.65
C SER A 18 7.04 -6.25 -12.48
N VAL A 19 7.74 -6.41 -11.35
CA VAL A 19 7.53 -5.54 -10.17
C VAL A 19 8.03 -4.13 -10.42
N ILE A 20 9.21 -3.97 -11.03
CA ILE A 20 9.75 -2.65 -11.41
C ILE A 20 8.80 -1.95 -12.40
N ALA A 21 8.30 -2.66 -13.41
CA ALA A 21 7.36 -2.12 -14.38
C ALA A 21 6.04 -1.67 -13.69
N ASN A 22 5.54 -2.44 -12.72
CA ASN A 22 4.38 -2.07 -11.93
C ASN A 22 4.65 -0.83 -11.06
N ASN A 23 5.80 -0.74 -10.39
CA ASN A 23 6.19 0.45 -9.64
C ASN A 23 6.24 1.68 -10.55
N LEU A 24 6.90 1.57 -11.69
CA LEU A 24 7.06 2.66 -12.65
C LEU A 24 5.70 3.13 -13.20
N ALA A 25 4.81 2.20 -13.56
CA ALA A 25 3.47 2.52 -14.02
C ALA A 25 2.63 3.27 -12.98
N ASN A 26 2.93 3.08 -11.68
CA ASN A 26 2.23 3.70 -10.57
C ASN A 26 3.04 4.82 -9.88
N ALA A 27 4.08 5.34 -10.52
CA ALA A 27 4.92 6.38 -9.94
C ALA A 27 4.16 7.70 -9.68
N GLU A 28 3.11 7.98 -10.45
CA GLU A 28 2.25 9.16 -10.28
C GLU A 28 0.91 8.85 -9.60
N THR A 29 0.71 7.60 -9.16
CA THR A 29 -0.54 7.19 -8.52
C THR A 29 -0.56 7.61 -7.04
N THR A 30 -1.52 8.44 -6.64
CA THR A 30 -1.70 8.92 -5.25
C THR A 30 -1.83 7.75 -4.27
N GLY A 31 -1.07 7.78 -3.18
CA GLY A 31 -1.11 6.75 -2.14
C GLY A 31 -0.53 5.39 -2.53
N PHE A 32 0.08 5.27 -3.71
CA PHE A 32 0.74 4.03 -4.10
C PHE A 32 1.99 3.76 -3.26
N LYS A 33 2.23 2.49 -2.96
CA LYS A 33 3.39 2.02 -2.21
C LYS A 33 4.22 1.07 -3.04
N LYS A 34 5.52 1.42 -3.19
CA LYS A 34 6.54 0.68 -3.93
C LYS A 34 6.59 -0.78 -3.44
N SER A 35 6.52 -1.72 -4.38
CA SER A 35 6.74 -3.14 -4.10
C SER A 35 8.21 -3.48 -4.28
N ARG A 36 8.74 -4.34 -3.41
CA ARG A 36 10.11 -4.84 -3.43
C ARG A 36 10.12 -6.37 -3.37
N ILE A 37 11.01 -6.98 -4.15
CA ILE A 37 11.19 -8.44 -4.13
C ILE A 37 12.30 -8.79 -3.15
N ASN A 38 12.06 -9.83 -2.37
CA ASN A 38 13.06 -10.51 -1.57
C ASN A 38 13.37 -11.88 -2.18
N PHE A 39 14.65 -12.15 -2.39
CA PHE A 39 15.12 -13.42 -2.90
C PHE A 39 15.69 -14.26 -1.77
N SER A 40 15.52 -15.58 -1.87
CA SER A 40 16.20 -16.57 -1.02
C SER A 40 17.02 -17.50 -1.88
N ASP A 41 18.17 -17.92 -1.37
CA ASP A 41 18.99 -18.93 -1.98
C ASP A 41 18.39 -20.34 -1.79
N LEU A 42 18.63 -21.20 -2.75
CA LEU A 42 18.27 -22.62 -2.69
C LEU A 42 19.55 -23.45 -2.61
N VAL A 43 19.64 -24.28 -1.58
CA VAL A 43 20.78 -25.19 -1.37
C VAL A 43 20.33 -26.65 -1.41
N SER A 44 21.16 -27.50 -1.99
CA SER A 44 20.98 -28.95 -1.99
C SER A 44 21.67 -29.54 -0.77
N GLY A 45 20.90 -29.87 0.26
CA GLY A 45 21.43 -30.52 1.44
C GLY A 45 20.32 -31.09 2.32
N SER A 46 20.56 -32.23 2.95
CA SER A 46 19.77 -32.72 4.07
C SER A 46 20.53 -32.53 5.37
N ALA A 47 19.84 -32.62 6.52
CA ALA A 47 20.44 -32.46 7.84
C ALA A 47 21.67 -33.37 8.10
N SER A 48 21.84 -34.45 7.31
CA SER A 48 22.99 -35.42 7.38
C SER A 48 24.07 -35.10 6.35
N SER A 49 23.97 -34.07 5.53
CA SER A 49 24.95 -33.75 4.48
C SER A 49 26.20 -33.11 5.06
N ASN A 50 27.36 -33.47 4.50
CA ASN A 50 28.62 -32.80 4.86
C ASN A 50 28.52 -31.31 4.47
N PRO A 51 28.69 -30.36 5.42
CA PRO A 51 28.54 -28.91 5.14
C PRO A 51 29.48 -28.41 4.04
N LYS A 52 30.61 -29.05 3.82
CA LYS A 52 31.59 -28.71 2.78
C LYS A 52 31.19 -29.11 1.37
N LEU A 53 30.15 -29.95 1.22
CA LEU A 53 29.69 -30.46 -0.07
C LEU A 53 28.32 -29.97 -0.49
N ILE A 54 27.75 -29.01 0.25
CA ILE A 54 26.46 -28.40 -0.07
C ILE A 54 26.61 -27.56 -1.36
N LYS A 55 25.75 -27.84 -2.34
CA LYS A 55 25.72 -27.15 -3.63
C LYS A 55 24.53 -26.17 -3.66
N GLY A 56 24.79 -24.95 -4.12
CA GLY A 56 23.74 -24.00 -4.45
C GLY A 56 22.93 -24.47 -5.67
N LEU A 57 21.60 -24.36 -5.60
CA LEU A 57 20.65 -24.65 -6.68
C LEU A 57 20.11 -23.39 -7.36
N GLY A 58 20.61 -22.22 -6.96
CA GLY A 58 20.16 -20.92 -7.42
C GLY A 58 19.34 -20.17 -6.37
N SER A 59 18.49 -19.28 -6.80
CA SER A 59 17.61 -18.48 -5.95
C SER A 59 16.15 -18.60 -6.38
N THR A 60 15.25 -18.27 -5.47
CA THR A 60 13.80 -18.17 -5.70
C THR A 60 13.26 -16.90 -5.07
N VAL A 61 12.11 -16.43 -5.55
CA VAL A 61 11.38 -15.35 -4.92
C VAL A 61 10.81 -15.86 -3.59
N LEU A 62 11.17 -15.21 -2.49
CA LEU A 62 10.65 -15.49 -1.16
C LEU A 62 9.34 -14.74 -0.92
N SER A 63 9.33 -13.43 -1.16
CA SER A 63 8.17 -12.56 -0.99
C SER A 63 8.27 -11.34 -1.90
N ILE A 64 7.12 -10.69 -2.12
CA ILE A 64 7.01 -9.36 -2.70
C ILE A 64 6.36 -8.50 -1.64
N ASP A 65 7.17 -7.66 -0.98
CA ASP A 65 6.73 -6.84 0.13
C ASP A 65 6.53 -5.39 -0.31
N GLN A 66 5.55 -4.72 0.30
CA GLN A 66 5.31 -3.30 0.06
C GLN A 66 6.08 -2.45 1.07
N ASN A 67 6.66 -1.37 0.57
CA ASN A 67 7.32 -0.37 1.39
C ASN A 67 6.34 0.74 1.75
N PHE A 68 5.89 0.77 3.00
CA PHE A 68 4.96 1.78 3.51
C PHE A 68 5.64 3.08 3.99
N ALA A 69 6.90 3.32 3.63
CA ALA A 69 7.54 4.61 3.87
C ALA A 69 6.72 5.76 3.26
N LEU A 70 6.75 6.91 3.91
CA LEU A 70 6.04 8.11 3.46
C LEU A 70 6.57 8.56 2.10
N GLY A 71 5.66 8.82 1.17
CA GLY A 71 5.93 9.45 -0.12
C GLY A 71 5.98 10.98 -0.02
N PRO A 72 6.36 11.68 -1.09
CA PRO A 72 6.23 13.12 -1.15
C PRO A 72 4.78 13.56 -0.93
N VAL A 73 4.58 14.66 -0.21
CA VAL A 73 3.25 15.24 0.02
C VAL A 73 3.07 16.42 -0.91
N GLN A 74 1.99 16.38 -1.71
CA GLN A 74 1.60 17.44 -2.61
C GLN A 74 0.39 18.20 -2.07
N GLN A 75 0.48 19.52 -2.00
CA GLN A 75 -0.64 20.37 -1.58
C GLN A 75 -1.62 20.57 -2.74
N THR A 76 -2.91 20.33 -2.50
CA THR A 76 -3.99 20.43 -3.49
C THR A 76 -4.96 21.56 -3.19
N GLY A 77 -5.10 21.94 -1.92
CA GLY A 77 -6.02 22.96 -1.45
C GLY A 77 -7.48 22.51 -1.29
N SER A 78 -7.82 21.26 -1.59
CA SER A 78 -9.15 20.67 -1.33
C SER A 78 -9.26 20.20 0.11
N SER A 79 -10.30 20.59 0.85
CA SER A 79 -10.47 20.22 2.27
C SER A 79 -10.65 18.73 2.53
N LEU A 80 -11.07 17.95 1.53
CA LEU A 80 -11.24 16.50 1.60
C LEU A 80 -10.05 15.71 1.04
N ASP A 81 -9.02 16.39 0.54
CA ASP A 81 -7.75 15.79 0.21
C ASP A 81 -6.89 15.72 1.48
N LEU A 82 -6.58 14.53 1.91
CA LEU A 82 -5.96 14.26 3.21
C LEU A 82 -4.68 13.45 3.04
N ALA A 83 -3.61 13.82 3.72
CA ALA A 83 -2.40 13.01 3.81
C ALA A 83 -2.08 12.67 5.26
N ILE A 84 -1.55 11.48 5.50
CA ILE A 84 -1.08 11.06 6.81
C ILE A 84 0.43 11.33 6.87
N ASN A 85 0.85 12.23 7.74
CA ASN A 85 2.26 12.47 8.02
C ASN A 85 2.73 11.58 9.18
N GLY A 86 3.23 10.39 8.82
CA GLY A 86 3.66 9.36 9.75
C GLY A 86 2.99 8.00 9.52
N ASP A 87 2.94 7.17 10.56
CA ASP A 87 2.37 5.83 10.49
C ASP A 87 0.83 5.86 10.59
N GLY A 88 0.18 4.90 9.93
CA GLY A 88 -1.27 4.70 9.97
C GLY A 88 -1.87 4.56 8.58
N PHE A 89 -3.13 4.18 8.51
CA PHE A 89 -3.92 4.05 7.30
C PHE A 89 -5.29 4.67 7.54
N PHE A 90 -5.85 5.30 6.54
CA PHE A 90 -7.28 5.62 6.56
C PHE A 90 -8.08 4.31 6.56
N THR A 91 -9.14 4.29 7.34
CA THR A 91 -10.06 3.15 7.41
C THR A 91 -11.29 3.47 6.59
N THR A 92 -11.61 2.59 5.64
CA THR A 92 -12.82 2.70 4.82
C THR A 92 -13.63 1.42 4.86
N VAL A 93 -14.93 1.51 4.72
CA VAL A 93 -15.84 0.35 4.72
C VAL A 93 -16.70 0.38 3.47
N SER A 94 -16.73 -0.75 2.77
CA SER A 94 -17.62 -0.90 1.61
C SER A 94 -19.08 -0.92 2.02
N ALA A 95 -19.86 0.01 1.48
CA ALA A 95 -21.30 0.07 1.72
C ALA A 95 -22.05 -1.19 1.23
N LEU A 96 -21.50 -1.90 0.22
CA LEU A 96 -22.14 -3.08 -0.37
C LEU A 96 -21.81 -4.37 0.38
N SER A 97 -20.56 -4.53 0.83
CA SER A 97 -20.07 -5.80 1.39
C SER A 97 -19.82 -5.75 2.90
N GLY A 98 -19.82 -4.55 3.50
CA GLY A 98 -19.44 -4.36 4.90
C GLY A 98 -17.97 -4.68 5.21
N LYS A 99 -17.15 -4.94 4.18
CA LYS A 99 -15.73 -5.23 4.36
C LYS A 99 -14.96 -3.96 4.65
N THR A 100 -14.03 -4.06 5.59
CA THR A 100 -13.12 -2.96 5.94
C THR A 100 -11.90 -3.00 5.05
N PHE A 101 -11.54 -1.86 4.50
CA PHE A 101 -10.33 -1.61 3.74
C PHE A 101 -9.48 -0.55 4.43
N TYR A 102 -8.21 -0.59 4.15
CA TYR A 102 -7.22 0.36 4.66
C TYR A 102 -6.53 1.00 3.48
N THR A 103 -6.39 2.32 3.49
CA THR A 103 -5.80 3.04 2.37
C THR A 103 -4.86 4.15 2.83
N ARG A 104 -3.87 4.47 1.97
CA ARG A 104 -3.06 5.69 2.10
C ARG A 104 -3.49 6.77 1.11
N ASN A 105 -4.40 6.41 0.19
CA ASN A 105 -4.99 7.39 -0.70
C ASN A 105 -6.00 8.24 0.09
N GLY A 106 -5.73 9.51 0.20
CA GLY A 106 -6.56 10.48 0.92
C GLY A 106 -7.44 11.33 0.02
N ASN A 107 -7.60 10.97 -1.24
CA ASN A 107 -8.52 11.66 -2.15
C ASN A 107 -9.95 11.20 -1.86
N PHE A 108 -10.64 11.98 -1.03
CA PHE A 108 -12.02 11.71 -0.64
C PHE A 108 -12.98 12.68 -1.32
N SER A 109 -14.20 12.21 -1.54
CA SER A 109 -15.31 13.00 -2.06
C SER A 109 -16.55 12.79 -1.19
N MET A 110 -17.53 13.68 -1.27
CA MET A 110 -18.78 13.54 -0.54
C MET A 110 -19.90 13.22 -1.51
N ASP A 111 -20.77 12.27 -1.12
CA ASP A 111 -21.96 11.92 -1.89
C ASP A 111 -23.17 12.81 -1.54
N GLY A 112 -24.28 12.65 -2.31
CA GLY A 112 -25.51 13.38 -2.09
C GLY A 112 -26.24 13.01 -0.79
N ALA A 113 -25.81 12.01 -0.04
CA ALA A 113 -26.33 11.61 1.27
C ALA A 113 -25.44 12.10 2.43
N GLY A 114 -24.36 12.82 2.13
CA GLY A 114 -23.43 13.37 3.09
C GLY A 114 -22.36 12.40 3.58
N PHE A 115 -22.22 11.22 2.97
CA PHE A 115 -21.12 10.29 3.27
C PHE A 115 -19.83 10.70 2.58
N VAL A 116 -18.73 10.58 3.29
CA VAL A 116 -17.39 10.77 2.72
C VAL A 116 -16.89 9.45 2.16
N LEU A 117 -16.60 9.43 0.86
CA LEU A 117 -16.24 8.24 0.10
C LEU A 117 -14.81 8.33 -0.44
N ASP A 118 -14.14 7.19 -0.56
CA ASP A 118 -12.93 7.04 -1.35
C ASP A 118 -13.24 6.89 -2.85
N ASN A 119 -12.20 6.83 -3.69
CA ASN A 119 -12.35 6.66 -5.15
C ASN A 119 -12.99 5.32 -5.56
N ALA A 120 -13.04 4.33 -4.66
CA ALA A 120 -13.68 3.04 -4.88
C ALA A 120 -15.13 3.01 -4.36
N GLY A 121 -15.66 4.12 -3.80
CA GLY A 121 -17.00 4.21 -3.24
C GLY A 121 -17.13 3.61 -1.84
N ASN A 122 -16.01 3.38 -1.12
CA ASN A 122 -16.07 2.95 0.26
C ASN A 122 -16.19 4.16 1.20
N ARG A 123 -16.92 4.02 2.29
CA ARG A 123 -17.16 5.08 3.27
C ARG A 123 -15.99 5.23 4.21
N LEU A 124 -15.49 6.47 4.35
CA LEU A 124 -14.46 6.80 5.35
C LEU A 124 -15.01 6.56 6.75
N GLN A 125 -14.17 6.06 7.63
CA GLN A 125 -14.53 5.78 9.02
C GLN A 125 -13.95 6.83 9.96
N VAL A 126 -14.77 7.23 10.94
CA VAL A 126 -14.41 8.19 12.00
C VAL A 126 -14.67 7.57 13.37
N LEU A 127 -13.95 8.03 14.38
CA LEU A 127 -14.23 7.74 15.79
C LEU A 127 -15.34 8.66 16.27
N PRO A 128 -16.34 8.14 17.01
CA PRO A 128 -17.41 8.95 17.57
C PRO A 128 -16.88 9.95 18.59
N VAL A 129 -17.45 11.14 18.58
CA VAL A 129 -17.11 12.24 19.48
C VAL A 129 -18.33 12.72 20.27
N ASP A 130 -18.07 13.30 21.44
CA ASP A 130 -19.10 13.99 22.22
C ASP A 130 -19.34 15.41 21.65
N ALA A 131 -20.29 16.14 22.23
CA ALA A 131 -20.60 17.52 21.83
C ALA A 131 -19.42 18.50 22.03
N ALA A 132 -18.43 18.12 22.86
CA ALA A 132 -17.21 18.91 23.10
C ALA A 132 -16.09 18.56 22.08
N GLY A 133 -16.28 17.54 21.22
CA GLY A 133 -15.30 17.07 20.24
C GLY A 133 -14.31 16.05 20.75
N ASN A 134 -14.49 15.50 21.98
CA ASN A 134 -13.63 14.48 22.51
C ASN A 134 -14.08 13.09 22.02
N VAL A 135 -13.12 12.23 21.70
CA VAL A 135 -13.40 10.85 21.26
C VAL A 135 -14.00 10.05 22.42
N THR A 136 -15.18 9.48 22.19
CA THR A 136 -15.95 8.71 23.18
C THR A 136 -15.79 7.20 23.02
N GLY A 137 -15.28 6.71 21.90
CA GLY A 137 -15.14 5.29 21.61
C GLY A 137 -14.04 4.97 20.62
N THR A 138 -13.59 3.72 20.61
CA THR A 138 -12.58 3.21 19.68
C THR A 138 -13.17 2.44 18.50
N THR A 139 -14.51 2.26 18.46
CA THR A 139 -15.20 1.59 17.35
C THR A 139 -15.48 2.60 16.25
N PRO A 140 -14.91 2.44 15.06
CA PRO A 140 -15.14 3.35 13.95
C PRO A 140 -16.60 3.31 13.47
N ILE A 141 -17.10 4.46 13.04
CA ILE A 141 -18.43 4.65 12.43
C ILE A 141 -18.28 5.36 11.08
N ASP A 142 -19.29 5.29 10.22
CA ASP A 142 -19.28 5.97 8.91
C ASP A 142 -19.18 7.50 9.10
N ALA A 143 -18.30 8.15 8.33
CA ALA A 143 -18.20 9.61 8.28
C ALA A 143 -19.39 10.15 7.48
N GLN A 144 -20.39 10.66 8.16
CA GLN A 144 -21.57 11.27 7.55
C GLN A 144 -21.79 12.69 8.06
N ALA A 145 -21.78 13.66 7.15
CA ALA A 145 -22.17 15.03 7.42
C ALA A 145 -23.70 15.17 7.22
N PRO A 146 -24.47 15.57 8.23
CA PRO A 146 -25.87 15.91 8.02
C PRO A 146 -26.03 17.02 6.98
N LEU A 147 -26.90 16.83 5.99
CA LEU A 147 -27.14 17.85 4.92
C LEU A 147 -27.85 19.09 5.43
N THR A 148 -28.51 19.00 6.59
CA THR A 148 -29.12 20.13 7.30
C THR A 148 -28.80 20.03 8.78
N ASN A 149 -28.57 21.16 9.44
CA ASN A 149 -28.40 21.20 10.88
C ASN A 149 -29.76 21.12 11.62
N ALA A 150 -29.72 21.10 12.95
CA ALA A 150 -30.91 21.09 13.79
C ALA A 150 -31.81 22.34 13.63
N ALA A 151 -31.27 23.45 13.12
CA ALA A 151 -31.98 24.68 12.79
C ALA A 151 -32.55 24.70 11.36
N GLY A 152 -32.31 23.66 10.55
CA GLY A 152 -32.76 23.56 9.16
C GLY A 152 -31.90 24.29 8.15
N SER A 153 -30.68 24.73 8.52
CA SER A 153 -29.74 25.40 7.61
C SER A 153 -28.99 24.41 6.74
N ASP A 154 -28.80 24.79 5.48
CA ASP A 154 -28.14 23.95 4.48
C ASP A 154 -26.64 23.78 4.76
N PHE A 155 -26.11 22.62 4.40
CA PHE A 155 -24.70 22.28 4.46
C PHE A 155 -23.88 23.11 3.47
N LEU A 156 -22.75 23.66 3.92
CA LEU A 156 -21.79 24.39 3.08
C LEU A 156 -20.54 23.60 2.73
N GLY A 157 -20.02 22.80 3.66
CA GLY A 157 -18.80 22.05 3.43
C GLY A 157 -18.23 21.38 4.68
N VAL A 158 -17.22 20.52 4.48
CA VAL A 158 -16.46 19.87 5.55
C VAL A 158 -15.07 20.49 5.63
N ASN A 159 -14.60 20.71 6.86
CA ASN A 159 -13.23 21.09 7.15
C ASN A 159 -12.61 20.00 8.04
N VAL A 160 -11.38 19.62 7.74
CA VAL A 160 -10.62 18.66 8.52
C VAL A 160 -9.43 19.35 9.15
N LYS A 161 -9.29 19.25 10.47
CA LYS A 161 -8.16 19.79 11.22
C LYS A 161 -6.99 18.81 11.28
N ALA A 162 -5.82 19.29 11.69
CA ALA A 162 -4.61 18.48 11.82
C ALA A 162 -4.71 17.35 12.88
N ASP A 163 -5.62 17.50 13.85
CA ASP A 163 -5.94 16.46 14.85
C ASP A 163 -6.91 15.40 14.30
N GLY A 164 -7.30 15.51 13.03
CA GLY A 164 -8.24 14.59 12.38
C GLY A 164 -9.71 14.89 12.66
N SER A 165 -10.03 15.96 13.39
CA SER A 165 -11.41 16.36 13.65
C SER A 165 -12.08 16.83 12.36
N MET A 166 -13.18 16.19 11.98
CA MET A 166 -14.03 16.54 10.84
C MET A 166 -15.18 17.40 11.31
N ILE A 167 -15.32 18.59 10.74
CA ILE A 167 -16.32 19.59 11.13
C ILE A 167 -17.14 19.96 9.90
N ALA A 168 -18.46 19.78 9.97
CA ALA A 168 -19.41 20.31 9.00
C ALA A 168 -19.70 21.78 9.31
N SER A 169 -19.75 22.62 8.28
CA SER A 169 -20.13 24.02 8.35
C SER A 169 -21.46 24.24 7.62
N TYR A 170 -22.32 25.09 8.17
CA TYR A 170 -23.66 25.35 7.66
C TYR A 170 -23.85 26.84 7.30
N ALA A 171 -24.88 27.13 6.50
CA ALA A 171 -25.15 28.48 5.97
C ALA A 171 -25.47 29.52 7.06
N ASP A 172 -25.90 29.08 8.24
CA ASP A 172 -26.15 29.94 9.40
C ASP A 172 -24.87 30.29 10.21
N GLY A 173 -23.70 29.82 9.75
CA GLY A 173 -22.42 29.97 10.44
C GLY A 173 -22.22 29.03 11.60
N THR A 174 -23.15 28.08 11.85
CA THR A 174 -22.95 27.03 12.85
C THR A 174 -22.00 25.95 12.33
N THR A 175 -21.33 25.28 13.24
CA THR A 175 -20.45 24.13 12.93
C THR A 175 -20.86 22.93 13.76
N GLN A 176 -20.82 21.74 13.18
CA GLN A 176 -21.10 20.49 13.86
C GLN A 176 -19.93 19.52 13.69
N SER A 177 -19.48 18.91 14.76
CA SER A 177 -18.48 17.84 14.70
C SER A 177 -19.10 16.57 14.15
N ILE A 178 -18.47 15.99 13.11
CA ILE A 178 -18.85 14.70 12.51
C ILE A 178 -18.16 13.56 13.27
N GLY A 179 -16.91 13.76 13.64
CA GLY A 179 -16.08 12.77 14.29
C GLY A 179 -14.59 13.08 14.12
N VAL A 180 -13.74 12.19 14.60
CA VAL A 180 -12.29 12.24 14.38
C VAL A 180 -11.92 11.08 13.45
N ILE A 181 -11.14 11.35 12.40
CA ILE A 181 -10.73 10.33 11.42
C ILE A 181 -10.07 9.15 12.15
N ALA A 182 -10.60 7.94 11.91
CA ALA A 182 -10.08 6.71 12.49
C ALA A 182 -8.85 6.24 11.70
N LEU A 183 -7.66 6.42 12.26
CA LEU A 183 -6.45 5.83 11.71
C LEU A 183 -6.28 4.41 12.24
N ALA A 184 -5.96 3.49 11.32
CA ALA A 184 -5.60 2.11 11.63
C ALA A 184 -4.10 1.91 11.63
N SER A 185 -3.57 1.15 12.57
CA SER A 185 -2.17 0.71 12.60
C SER A 185 -2.09 -0.80 12.78
N PHE A 186 -1.05 -1.40 12.20
CA PHE A 186 -0.81 -2.85 12.24
C PHE A 186 0.54 -3.16 12.86
N VAL A 187 0.64 -4.35 13.46
CA VAL A 187 1.91 -4.86 14.01
C VAL A 187 2.89 -5.18 12.88
N ALA A 188 2.39 -5.79 11.80
CA ALA A 188 3.18 -6.14 10.62
C ALA A 188 2.49 -5.65 9.33
N PRO A 189 2.71 -4.39 8.91
CA PRO A 189 2.07 -3.84 7.70
C PRO A 189 2.39 -4.61 6.42
N SER A 190 3.57 -5.24 6.33
CA SER A 190 3.96 -6.08 5.19
C SER A 190 3.07 -7.32 5.00
N GLY A 191 2.32 -7.72 6.03
CA GLY A 191 1.35 -8.81 5.95
C GLY A 191 -0.03 -8.39 5.44
N LEU A 192 -0.25 -7.14 5.08
CA LEU A 192 -1.51 -6.67 4.50
C LEU A 192 -1.70 -7.23 3.08
N LEU A 193 -2.93 -7.62 2.76
CA LEU A 193 -3.30 -8.09 1.43
C LEU A 193 -3.74 -6.91 0.56
N GLN A 194 -3.02 -6.68 -0.54
CA GLN A 194 -3.42 -5.68 -1.52
C GLN A 194 -4.64 -6.15 -2.31
N THR A 195 -5.68 -5.33 -2.37
CA THR A 195 -6.94 -5.65 -3.05
C THR A 195 -7.18 -4.82 -4.32
N GLY A 196 -6.23 -3.96 -4.68
CA GLY A 196 -6.34 -3.02 -5.79
C GLY A 196 -6.88 -1.66 -5.36
N GLY A 197 -6.76 -0.64 -6.23
CA GLY A 197 -7.24 0.73 -5.95
C GLY A 197 -6.58 1.39 -4.73
N GLN A 198 -5.32 1.08 -4.43
CA GLN A 198 -4.56 1.52 -3.26
C GLN A 198 -5.23 1.11 -1.92
N ASN A 199 -6.00 0.01 -1.95
CA ASN A 199 -6.69 -0.55 -0.79
C ASN A 199 -6.05 -1.85 -0.33
N TRP A 200 -5.99 -2.03 0.99
CA TRP A 200 -5.46 -3.21 1.66
C TRP A 200 -6.49 -3.82 2.60
N GLN A 201 -6.37 -5.09 2.86
CA GLN A 201 -7.15 -5.81 3.88
C GLN A 201 -6.22 -6.41 4.93
N ALA A 202 -6.69 -6.46 6.18
CA ALA A 202 -6.00 -7.14 7.24
C ALA A 202 -6.00 -8.66 7.01
N THR A 203 -4.88 -9.29 7.34
CA THR A 203 -4.69 -10.75 7.30
C THR A 203 -4.25 -11.27 8.66
N GLY A 204 -4.20 -12.58 8.83
CA GLY A 204 -3.64 -13.17 10.04
C GLY A 204 -2.15 -12.84 10.27
N ILE A 205 -1.40 -12.49 9.19
CA ILE A 205 0.02 -12.11 9.27
C ILE A 205 0.17 -10.65 9.70
N SER A 206 -0.68 -9.74 9.19
CA SER A 206 -0.64 -8.32 9.58
C SER A 206 -1.05 -8.09 11.03
N GLY A 207 -1.80 -9.02 11.60
CA GLY A 207 -2.50 -8.84 12.87
C GLY A 207 -3.77 -8.02 12.72
N SER A 208 -4.50 -7.84 13.83
CA SER A 208 -5.70 -7.01 13.88
C SER A 208 -5.36 -5.52 13.83
N ALA A 209 -6.23 -4.74 13.20
CA ALA A 209 -6.12 -3.29 13.19
C ALA A 209 -6.32 -2.70 14.59
N THR A 210 -5.45 -1.78 14.97
CA THR A 210 -5.62 -0.94 16.17
C THR A 210 -6.03 0.45 15.70
N TYR A 211 -7.17 0.95 16.18
CA TYR A 211 -7.71 2.25 15.81
C TYR A 211 -7.38 3.29 16.85
N ASN A 212 -7.01 4.49 16.39
CA ASN A 212 -6.84 5.65 17.28
C ASN A 212 -6.97 6.94 16.49
N GLN A 213 -7.00 8.06 17.23
CA GLN A 213 -7.00 9.41 16.65
C GLN A 213 -5.61 9.79 16.15
N PRO A 214 -5.52 10.63 15.10
CA PRO A 214 -4.26 11.17 14.59
C PRO A 214 -3.47 11.92 15.67
N GLY A 215 -2.13 11.90 15.53
CA GLY A 215 -1.22 12.60 16.46
C GLY A 215 -1.05 11.96 17.83
N THR A 216 -1.67 10.81 18.10
CA THR A 216 -1.53 10.10 19.37
C THR A 216 -0.61 8.90 19.22
N SER A 217 0.26 8.67 20.24
CA SER A 217 1.19 7.54 20.28
C SER A 217 2.03 7.48 18.98
N ARG A 218 1.93 6.38 18.23
CA ARG A 218 2.65 6.17 16.95
C ARG A 218 1.87 6.62 15.71
N PHE A 219 0.65 7.11 15.87
CA PHE A 219 -0.16 7.53 14.73
C PHE A 219 0.29 8.89 14.21
N GLY A 220 0.44 8.99 12.88
CA GLY A 220 0.77 10.23 12.22
C GLY A 220 -0.30 11.30 12.38
N THR A 221 0.06 12.54 12.08
CA THR A 221 -0.88 13.67 12.01
C THR A 221 -1.52 13.74 10.61
N ILE A 222 -2.69 14.36 10.52
CA ILE A 222 -3.34 14.60 9.22
C ILE A 222 -2.94 15.97 8.68
N LEU A 223 -2.61 15.99 7.39
CA LEU A 223 -2.44 17.21 6.61
C LEU A 223 -3.66 17.35 5.71
N SER A 224 -4.50 18.33 6.00
CA SER A 224 -5.65 18.69 5.16
C SER A 224 -5.18 19.51 3.95
N GLY A 225 -5.88 19.39 2.82
CA GLY A 225 -5.52 20.05 1.58
C GLY A 225 -4.27 19.48 0.91
N SER A 226 -3.93 18.23 1.20
CA SER A 226 -2.72 17.60 0.72
C SER A 226 -2.94 16.12 0.41
N LEU A 227 -2.21 15.59 -0.56
CA LEU A 227 -2.23 14.17 -0.93
C LEU A 227 -0.83 13.58 -0.84
N GLU A 228 -0.75 12.36 -0.35
CA GLU A 228 0.48 11.57 -0.39
C GLU A 228 0.67 11.01 -1.80
N GLN A 229 1.78 11.36 -2.45
CA GLN A 229 2.15 10.80 -3.75
C GLN A 229 2.81 9.44 -3.59
N SER A 230 3.00 8.75 -4.71
CA SER A 230 3.77 7.49 -4.75
C SER A 230 5.17 7.68 -4.16
N ASN A 231 5.65 6.70 -3.39
CA ASN A 231 7.02 6.67 -2.89
C ASN A 231 8.00 5.99 -3.86
N VAL A 232 7.64 5.91 -5.13
CA VAL A 232 8.48 5.37 -6.22
C VAL A 232 9.40 6.47 -6.75
N ASP A 233 10.71 6.22 -6.74
CA ASP A 233 11.69 7.05 -7.46
C ASP A 233 11.87 6.49 -8.88
N ILE A 234 11.42 7.25 -9.88
CA ILE A 234 11.49 6.85 -11.29
C ILE A 234 12.93 6.58 -11.73
N ALA A 235 13.89 7.39 -11.27
CA ALA A 235 15.27 7.22 -11.67
C ALA A 235 15.87 5.92 -11.09
N GLU A 236 15.58 5.62 -9.83
CA GLU A 236 15.99 4.36 -9.18
C GLU A 236 15.37 3.14 -9.90
N GLU A 237 14.07 3.19 -10.19
CA GLU A 237 13.36 2.09 -10.89
C GLU A 237 13.88 1.89 -12.33
N MET A 238 14.22 2.96 -13.04
CA MET A 238 14.81 2.87 -14.39
C MET A 238 16.19 2.18 -14.37
N VAL A 239 17.03 2.50 -13.38
CA VAL A 239 18.33 1.83 -13.20
C VAL A 239 18.11 0.35 -12.83
N GLY A 240 17.16 0.07 -11.96
CA GLY A 240 16.74 -1.29 -11.60
C GLY A 240 16.28 -2.07 -12.82
N LEU A 241 15.43 -1.46 -13.67
CA LEU A 241 14.92 -2.08 -14.89
C LEU A 241 16.05 -2.46 -15.86
N ILE A 242 17.01 -1.56 -16.11
CA ILE A 242 18.17 -1.86 -16.96
C ILE A 242 19.00 -3.01 -16.37
N THR A 243 19.18 -3.02 -15.06
CA THR A 243 19.93 -4.06 -14.36
C THR A 243 19.22 -5.42 -14.45
N ALA A 244 17.93 -5.47 -14.19
CA ALA A 244 17.11 -6.68 -14.31
C ALA A 244 17.07 -7.21 -15.76
N GLN A 245 17.00 -6.31 -16.76
CA GLN A 245 17.12 -6.69 -18.17
C GLN A 245 18.46 -7.34 -18.50
N ARG A 246 19.56 -6.80 -17.96
CA ARG A 246 20.89 -7.39 -18.15
C ARG A 246 21.00 -8.77 -17.48
N TYR A 247 20.43 -8.94 -16.30
CA TYR A 247 20.36 -10.24 -15.63
C TYR A 247 19.54 -11.25 -16.42
N PHE A 248 18.42 -10.84 -16.97
CA PHE A 248 17.60 -11.67 -17.84
C PHE A 248 18.39 -12.13 -19.07
N GLN A 249 19.08 -11.19 -19.79
CA GLN A 249 19.88 -11.50 -20.97
C GLN A 249 21.06 -12.41 -20.63
N ALA A 250 21.75 -12.19 -19.51
CA ALA A 250 22.87 -13.02 -19.07
C ALA A 250 22.42 -14.46 -18.79
N ASN A 251 21.30 -14.66 -18.09
CA ASN A 251 20.75 -15.98 -17.80
C ASN A 251 20.25 -16.66 -19.07
N ALA A 252 19.62 -15.94 -20.01
CA ALA A 252 19.22 -16.47 -21.30
C ALA A 252 20.45 -16.96 -22.09
N LYS A 253 21.52 -16.16 -22.15
CA LYS A 253 22.75 -16.54 -22.83
C LYS A 253 23.43 -17.76 -22.19
N ALA A 254 23.38 -17.88 -20.86
CA ALA A 254 23.90 -19.05 -20.15
C ALA A 254 23.09 -20.33 -20.49
N ILE A 255 21.79 -20.22 -20.69
CA ILE A 255 20.94 -21.34 -21.18
C ILE A 255 21.31 -21.71 -22.62
N ASP A 256 21.50 -20.74 -23.51
CA ASP A 256 21.93 -20.99 -24.90
C ASP A 256 23.25 -21.74 -24.94
N THR A 257 24.25 -21.29 -24.16
CA THR A 257 25.56 -21.96 -24.10
C THR A 257 25.48 -23.38 -23.54
N ALA A 258 24.64 -23.60 -22.51
CA ALA A 258 24.41 -24.93 -21.94
C ALA A 258 23.76 -25.85 -22.97
N THR A 259 22.83 -25.35 -23.79
CA THR A 259 22.17 -26.11 -24.85
C THR A 259 23.16 -26.46 -25.97
N GLN A 260 24.01 -25.50 -26.40
CA GLN A 260 25.06 -25.74 -27.40
C GLN A 260 26.06 -26.80 -26.94
N LEU A 261 26.50 -26.74 -25.68
CA LEU A 261 27.37 -27.74 -25.10
C LEU A 261 26.72 -29.13 -25.10
N SER A 262 25.46 -29.25 -24.73
CA SER A 262 24.69 -30.48 -24.75
C SER A 262 24.62 -31.06 -26.19
N GLN A 263 24.36 -30.20 -27.18
CA GLN A 263 24.28 -30.59 -28.59
C GLN A 263 25.65 -31.12 -29.10
N THR A 264 26.75 -30.39 -28.74
CA THR A 264 28.11 -30.79 -29.11
C THR A 264 28.45 -32.19 -28.50
N ILE A 265 28.08 -32.44 -27.25
CA ILE A 265 28.32 -33.73 -26.58
C ILE A 265 27.52 -34.84 -27.27
N ILE A 266 26.28 -34.60 -27.68
CA ILE A 266 25.47 -35.55 -28.42
C ILE A 266 26.11 -35.87 -29.77
N ASN A 267 26.55 -34.85 -30.50
CA ASN A 267 27.18 -34.99 -31.82
C ASN A 267 28.56 -35.71 -31.78
N LEU A 268 29.27 -35.64 -30.63
CA LEU A 268 30.53 -36.36 -30.44
C LEU A 268 30.33 -37.85 -30.14
N ARG A 269 29.12 -38.27 -29.80
CA ARG A 269 28.77 -39.67 -29.45
C ARG A 269 28.20 -40.43 -30.64
N THR A 270 27.92 -39.79 -31.76
CA THR A 270 27.56 -40.42 -33.03
C THR A 270 28.74 -40.50 -33.94
#